data_6cd3eac04799d688aafdec612823ab30
#
_entry.id   6cd3eac04799d688aafdec612823ab30
#
_cell.length_a   1.000
_cell.length_b   1.000
_cell.length_c   1.000
_cell.angle_alpha   90.00
_cell.angle_beta   90.00
_cell.angle_gamma   90.00
#
_symmetry.space_group_name_H-M   'P 1'
#
loop_
_entity.id
_entity.type
_entity.pdbx_description
1 polymer ?
#
loop_
_entity_poly.entity_id
_entity_poly.type
_entity_poly.pdbx_seq_one_letter_code
_entity_poly.pdbx_strand_id
1 'polypeptide(L)'
;VVLAGRGKSFSAGADLNWMKRAANNGVDDNLNDARALATMLRTLAEMKKPTIARIQGAALGGGMGLAAACDIAIASTRAVFATSEVKFGIIPSAISPYVLRAIGARQATRYFQTAERIDAHHACKIGLVHETVEPEQLDARAQEIVSALLQGSPLAQAAAKDLIRAVDGQPVNDTLVEETARRIAHLRATPEAREGIAAFLEKRNPDWVSAFGGG
;
A
#
# COMPACT_ATOMS: atom_id res chain seq x y z
N VAL A 1 0.30 10.00 -3.06
CA VAL A 1 -1.13 9.99 -2.69
C VAL A 1 -1.27 9.51 -1.26
N VAL A 2 -2.08 10.22 -0.43
CA VAL A 2 -2.40 9.77 0.94
C VAL A 2 -3.85 9.28 0.94
N LEU A 3 -4.04 8.03 1.33
CA LEU A 3 -5.35 7.42 1.56
C LEU A 3 -5.65 7.48 3.07
N ALA A 4 -6.73 8.15 3.44
CA ALA A 4 -7.16 8.30 4.83
C ALA A 4 -8.68 8.18 4.94
N GLY A 5 -9.16 7.64 6.06
CA GLY A 5 -10.57 7.63 6.39
C GLY A 5 -11.02 8.93 7.04
N ARG A 6 -12.28 9.30 6.88
CA ARG A 6 -12.92 10.36 7.66
C ARG A 6 -13.52 9.79 8.95
N GLY A 7 -13.44 10.54 10.05
CA GLY A 7 -14.02 10.14 11.33
C GLY A 7 -13.15 9.18 12.14
N LYS A 8 -13.77 8.27 12.88
CA LYS A 8 -13.12 7.45 13.91
C LYS A 8 -12.31 6.26 13.36
N SER A 9 -12.58 5.83 12.12
CA SER A 9 -11.98 4.63 11.52
C SER A 9 -11.41 4.94 10.15
N PHE A 10 -10.37 4.23 9.77
CA PHE A 10 -9.85 4.21 8.40
C PHE A 10 -10.88 3.57 7.47
N SER A 11 -11.32 2.35 7.79
CA SER A 11 -12.42 1.66 7.13
C SER A 11 -12.94 0.54 8.03
N ALA A 12 -14.21 0.59 8.37
CA ALA A 12 -14.84 -0.42 9.24
C ALA A 12 -15.35 -1.67 8.50
N GLY A 13 -15.02 -1.82 7.23
CA GLY A 13 -15.45 -2.94 6.38
C GLY A 13 -16.49 -2.53 5.34
N ALA A 14 -17.24 -3.51 4.84
CA ALA A 14 -18.24 -3.31 3.79
C ALA A 14 -19.48 -2.55 4.30
N ASP A 15 -20.13 -1.81 3.41
CA ASP A 15 -21.42 -1.18 3.69
C ASP A 15 -22.50 -2.23 4.00
N LEU A 16 -23.20 -2.05 5.12
CA LEU A 16 -24.19 -3.02 5.59
C LEU A 16 -25.39 -3.17 4.63
N ASN A 17 -25.78 -2.09 3.94
CA ASN A 17 -26.86 -2.17 2.96
C ASN A 17 -26.41 -2.89 1.70
N TRP A 18 -25.15 -2.69 1.29
CA TRP A 18 -24.55 -3.49 0.24
C TRP A 18 -24.52 -4.98 0.62
N MET A 19 -24.08 -5.33 1.83
CA MET A 19 -24.07 -6.72 2.32
C MET A 19 -25.46 -7.36 2.30
N LYS A 20 -26.50 -6.64 2.72
CA LYS A 20 -27.90 -7.12 2.67
C LYS A 20 -28.34 -7.43 1.24
N ARG A 21 -27.99 -6.59 0.27
CA ARG A 21 -28.30 -6.84 -1.16
C ARG A 21 -27.52 -8.02 -1.68
N ALA A 22 -26.22 -8.06 -1.42
CA ALA A 22 -25.32 -9.10 -1.90
C ALA A 22 -25.66 -10.50 -1.36
N ALA A 23 -26.29 -10.60 -0.19
CA ALA A 23 -26.74 -11.88 0.38
C ALA A 23 -27.75 -12.65 -0.52
N ASN A 24 -28.44 -11.96 -1.43
CA ASN A 24 -29.40 -12.55 -2.36
C ASN A 24 -28.86 -12.67 -3.80
N ASN A 25 -27.61 -12.27 -4.05
CA ASN A 25 -27.00 -12.30 -5.36
C ASN A 25 -26.68 -13.74 -5.81
N GLY A 26 -26.79 -13.99 -7.10
CA GLY A 26 -26.25 -15.19 -7.73
C GLY A 26 -24.73 -15.14 -7.88
N VAL A 27 -24.15 -16.22 -8.41
CA VAL A 27 -22.69 -16.32 -8.60
C VAL A 27 -22.15 -15.23 -9.53
N ASP A 28 -22.86 -14.91 -10.61
CA ASP A 28 -22.39 -13.93 -11.59
C ASP A 28 -22.36 -12.51 -11.03
N ASP A 29 -23.38 -12.10 -10.27
CA ASP A 29 -23.42 -10.80 -9.60
C ASP A 29 -22.29 -10.69 -8.56
N ASN A 30 -22.10 -11.72 -7.74
CA ASN A 30 -21.03 -11.79 -6.76
C ASN A 30 -19.65 -11.75 -7.43
N LEU A 31 -19.47 -12.39 -8.59
CA LEU A 31 -18.24 -12.35 -9.37
C LEU A 31 -17.94 -10.94 -9.91
N ASN A 32 -18.96 -10.24 -10.37
CA ASN A 32 -18.81 -8.86 -10.85
C ASN A 32 -18.42 -7.91 -9.73
N ASP A 33 -19.03 -8.02 -8.56
CA ASP A 33 -18.66 -7.24 -7.36
C ASP A 33 -17.23 -7.55 -6.91
N ALA A 34 -16.87 -8.83 -6.86
CA ALA A 34 -15.51 -9.25 -6.47
C ALA A 34 -14.45 -8.73 -7.47
N ARG A 35 -14.75 -8.76 -8.77
CA ARG A 35 -13.89 -8.20 -9.82
C ARG A 35 -13.71 -6.69 -9.67
N ALA A 36 -14.77 -5.95 -9.35
CA ALA A 36 -14.70 -4.51 -9.13
C ALA A 36 -13.78 -4.18 -7.94
N LEU A 37 -13.92 -4.87 -6.81
CA LEU A 37 -13.05 -4.71 -5.64
C LEU A 37 -11.60 -5.08 -5.96
N ALA A 38 -11.36 -6.22 -6.60
CA ALA A 38 -10.01 -6.67 -6.97
C ALA A 38 -9.34 -5.70 -7.95
N THR A 39 -10.10 -5.16 -8.92
CA THR A 39 -9.61 -4.16 -9.88
C THR A 39 -9.25 -2.84 -9.20
N MET A 40 -10.07 -2.38 -8.27
CA MET A 40 -9.81 -1.17 -7.48
C MET A 40 -8.52 -1.32 -6.65
N LEU A 41 -8.35 -2.45 -5.95
CA LEU A 41 -7.13 -2.73 -5.18
C LEU A 41 -5.89 -2.81 -6.07
N ARG A 42 -6.02 -3.47 -7.24
CA ARG A 42 -4.93 -3.52 -8.22
C ARG A 42 -4.57 -2.12 -8.71
N THR A 43 -5.55 -1.30 -9.06
CA THR A 43 -5.33 0.08 -9.50
C THR A 43 -4.56 0.88 -8.44
N LEU A 44 -4.95 0.75 -7.16
CA LEU A 44 -4.24 1.39 -6.05
C LEU A 44 -2.79 0.91 -5.94
N ALA A 45 -2.56 -0.39 -5.95
CA ALA A 45 -1.24 -0.98 -5.84
C ALA A 45 -0.32 -0.64 -7.03
N GLU A 46 -0.89 -0.53 -8.24
CA GLU A 46 -0.15 -0.27 -9.48
C GLU A 46 0.00 1.23 -9.80
N MET A 47 -0.55 2.12 -8.98
CA MET A 47 -0.36 3.56 -9.18
C MET A 47 1.14 3.90 -9.32
N LYS A 48 1.48 4.71 -10.32
CA LYS A 48 2.86 5.18 -10.51
C LYS A 48 3.35 6.08 -9.37
N LYS A 49 2.43 6.86 -8.80
CA LYS A 49 2.73 7.70 -7.63
C LYS A 49 2.80 6.85 -6.37
N PRO A 50 3.75 7.12 -5.45
CA PRO A 50 3.74 6.51 -4.13
C PRO A 50 2.41 6.70 -3.40
N THR A 51 1.96 5.66 -2.71
CA THR A 51 0.71 5.65 -1.95
C THR A 51 0.98 5.41 -0.47
N ILE A 52 0.36 6.21 0.38
CA ILE A 52 0.48 6.13 1.85
C ILE A 52 -0.90 5.84 2.42
N ALA A 53 -1.04 4.76 3.17
CA ALA A 53 -2.19 4.53 4.04
C ALA A 53 -1.93 5.19 5.40
N ARG A 54 -2.75 6.18 5.75
CA ARG A 54 -2.76 6.84 7.05
C ARG A 54 -3.93 6.30 7.85
N ILE A 55 -3.63 5.46 8.85
CA ILE A 55 -4.62 4.58 9.47
C ILE A 55 -4.92 5.01 10.90
N GLN A 56 -6.12 5.53 11.14
CA GLN A 56 -6.68 5.74 12.48
C GLN A 56 -7.78 4.71 12.76
N GLY A 57 -7.85 4.19 13.97
CA GLY A 57 -8.92 3.29 14.41
C GLY A 57 -9.02 2.01 13.59
N ALA A 58 -10.23 1.60 13.23
CA ALA A 58 -10.45 0.31 12.58
C ALA A 58 -10.06 0.31 11.08
N ALA A 59 -9.38 -0.77 10.65
CA ALA A 59 -9.13 -1.15 9.26
C ALA A 59 -9.53 -2.62 9.09
N LEU A 60 -10.81 -2.88 8.76
CA LEU A 60 -11.40 -4.22 8.79
C LEU A 60 -11.76 -4.71 7.38
N GLY A 61 -11.58 -6.00 7.12
CA GLY A 61 -11.90 -6.63 5.84
C GLY A 61 -11.24 -5.91 4.67
N GLY A 62 -12.04 -5.38 3.75
CA GLY A 62 -11.55 -4.55 2.64
C GLY A 62 -10.68 -3.37 3.07
N GLY A 63 -10.89 -2.81 4.28
CA GLY A 63 -10.05 -1.76 4.86
C GLY A 63 -8.62 -2.21 5.15
N MET A 64 -8.45 -3.43 5.65
CA MET A 64 -7.12 -4.04 5.81
C MET A 64 -6.47 -4.28 4.44
N GLY A 65 -7.27 -4.67 3.43
CA GLY A 65 -6.82 -4.82 2.05
C GLY A 65 -6.34 -3.50 1.44
N LEU A 66 -7.05 -2.40 1.65
CA LEU A 66 -6.65 -1.06 1.22
C LEU A 66 -5.32 -0.63 1.85
N ALA A 67 -5.16 -0.87 3.16
CA ALA A 67 -3.92 -0.58 3.87
C ALA A 67 -2.74 -1.37 3.27
N ALA A 68 -2.92 -2.67 3.05
CA ALA A 68 -1.91 -3.56 2.49
C ALA A 68 -1.61 -3.33 1.00
N ALA A 69 -2.55 -2.72 0.25
CA ALA A 69 -2.36 -2.38 -1.16
C ALA A 69 -1.61 -1.05 -1.36
N CYS A 70 -1.51 -0.20 -0.34
CA CYS A 70 -0.67 0.99 -0.37
C CYS A 70 0.81 0.62 -0.24
N ASP A 71 1.71 1.46 -0.79
CA ASP A 71 3.16 1.25 -0.71
C ASP A 71 3.70 1.44 0.71
N ILE A 72 3.15 2.39 1.43
CA ILE A 72 3.54 2.73 2.79
C ILE A 72 2.28 2.74 3.65
N ALA A 73 2.33 2.08 4.80
CA ALA A 73 1.23 2.09 5.75
C ALA A 73 1.76 2.55 7.12
N ILE A 74 1.14 3.59 7.68
CA ILE A 74 1.39 4.08 9.03
C ILE A 74 0.09 4.05 9.83
N ALA A 75 0.17 3.69 11.09
CA ALA A 75 -1.01 3.52 11.91
C ALA A 75 -0.89 4.25 13.26
N SER A 76 -2.03 4.71 13.75
CA SER A 76 -2.15 5.12 15.14
C SER A 76 -1.97 3.90 16.06
N THR A 77 -1.38 4.08 17.25
CA THR A 77 -1.31 3.06 18.31
C THR A 77 -2.68 2.52 18.70
N ARG A 78 -3.78 3.23 18.37
CA ARG A 78 -5.17 2.79 18.60
C ARG A 78 -5.79 2.05 17.40
N ALA A 79 -5.03 1.83 16.32
CA ALA A 79 -5.55 1.14 15.16
C ALA A 79 -5.75 -0.36 15.44
N VAL A 80 -6.77 -0.92 14.79
CA VAL A 80 -7.12 -2.35 14.91
C VAL A 80 -7.43 -2.89 13.52
N PHE A 81 -6.87 -4.05 13.22
CA PHE A 81 -7.03 -4.72 11.94
C PHE A 81 -7.72 -6.09 12.15
N ALA A 82 -8.49 -6.52 11.17
CA ALA A 82 -9.01 -7.88 11.13
C ALA A 82 -9.52 -8.24 9.73
N THR A 83 -9.48 -9.54 9.41
CA THR A 83 -10.20 -10.16 8.31
C THR A 83 -11.36 -10.97 8.91
N SER A 84 -12.56 -10.41 8.90
CA SER A 84 -13.74 -11.00 9.58
C SER A 84 -14.53 -11.96 8.70
N GLU A 85 -14.14 -12.13 7.46
CA GLU A 85 -14.87 -12.79 6.38
C GLU A 85 -15.31 -14.20 6.72
N VAL A 86 -14.45 -14.99 7.36
CA VAL A 86 -14.78 -16.40 7.73
C VAL A 86 -15.91 -16.50 8.76
N LYS A 87 -16.14 -15.46 9.57
CA LYS A 87 -17.27 -15.41 10.50
C LYS A 87 -18.63 -15.27 9.80
N PHE A 88 -18.62 -14.89 8.54
CA PHE A 88 -19.79 -14.75 7.67
C PHE A 88 -19.89 -15.88 6.64
N GLY A 89 -19.03 -16.91 6.73
CA GLY A 89 -18.99 -18.02 5.77
C GLY A 89 -18.37 -17.68 4.41
N ILE A 90 -17.60 -16.59 4.33
CA ILE A 90 -16.88 -16.15 3.13
C ILE A 90 -15.38 -16.03 3.43
N ILE A 91 -14.59 -15.69 2.43
CA ILE A 91 -13.12 -15.60 2.55
C ILE A 91 -12.60 -14.22 2.12
N PRO A 92 -11.46 -13.74 2.67
CA PRO A 92 -10.86 -12.45 2.30
C PRO A 92 -10.12 -12.52 0.95
N SER A 93 -10.81 -12.99 -0.10
CA SER A 93 -10.19 -13.38 -1.38
C SER A 93 -9.54 -12.19 -2.10
N ALA A 94 -10.29 -11.13 -2.38
CA ALA A 94 -9.81 -10.00 -3.17
C ALA A 94 -8.62 -9.25 -2.52
N ILE A 95 -8.56 -9.24 -1.20
CA ILE A 95 -7.48 -8.59 -0.44
C ILE A 95 -6.26 -9.49 -0.23
N SER A 96 -6.43 -10.81 -0.39
CA SER A 96 -5.42 -11.80 -0.02
C SER A 96 -4.05 -11.57 -0.67
N PRO A 97 -3.90 -11.20 -1.95
CA PRO A 97 -2.58 -11.00 -2.55
C PRO A 97 -1.76 -9.91 -1.86
N TYR A 98 -2.42 -8.84 -1.40
CA TYR A 98 -1.78 -7.70 -0.75
C TYR A 98 -1.43 -8.01 0.69
N VAL A 99 -2.37 -8.62 1.41
CA VAL A 99 -2.16 -9.02 2.82
C VAL A 99 -1.07 -10.09 2.92
N LEU A 100 -1.10 -11.13 2.06
CA LEU A 100 -0.06 -12.16 2.06
C LEU A 100 1.33 -11.57 1.78
N ARG A 101 1.42 -10.62 0.85
CA ARG A 101 2.69 -9.94 0.56
C ARG A 101 3.21 -9.17 1.78
N ALA A 102 2.33 -8.54 2.56
CA ALA A 102 2.70 -7.76 3.72
C ALA A 102 3.12 -8.63 4.92
N ILE A 103 2.32 -9.66 5.27
CA ILE A 103 2.52 -10.41 6.52
C ILE A 103 3.01 -11.85 6.34
N GLY A 104 3.16 -12.28 5.09
CA GLY A 104 3.54 -13.65 4.74
C GLY A 104 2.44 -14.70 4.98
N ALA A 105 2.57 -15.86 4.31
CA ALA A 105 1.56 -16.91 4.33
C ALA A 105 1.29 -17.44 5.75
N ARG A 106 2.31 -17.56 6.60
CA ARG A 106 2.15 -18.13 7.94
C ARG A 106 1.25 -17.26 8.84
N GLN A 107 1.44 -15.96 8.83
CA GLN A 107 0.59 -15.04 9.59
C GLN A 107 -0.81 -14.96 8.99
N ALA A 108 -0.90 -14.88 7.66
CA ALA A 108 -2.19 -14.88 6.96
C ALA A 108 -3.00 -16.13 7.27
N THR A 109 -2.39 -17.32 7.33
CA THR A 109 -3.06 -18.57 7.70
C THR A 109 -3.76 -18.46 9.06
N ARG A 110 -3.11 -17.87 10.06
CA ARG A 110 -3.72 -17.64 11.36
C ARG A 110 -4.91 -16.69 11.26
N TYR A 111 -4.67 -15.48 10.78
CA TYR A 111 -5.67 -14.40 10.85
C TYR A 111 -6.84 -14.59 9.90
N PHE A 112 -6.63 -15.20 8.73
CA PHE A 112 -7.72 -15.51 7.81
C PHE A 112 -8.68 -16.58 8.36
N GLN A 113 -8.17 -17.53 9.14
CA GLN A 113 -8.98 -18.62 9.70
C GLN A 113 -9.60 -18.25 11.05
N THR A 114 -8.89 -17.54 11.92
CA THR A 114 -9.39 -17.21 13.26
C THR A 114 -10.23 -15.93 13.29
N ALA A 115 -10.03 -15.04 12.32
CA ALA A 115 -10.58 -13.68 12.32
C ALA A 115 -10.30 -12.92 13.64
N GLU A 116 -9.15 -13.20 14.27
CA GLU A 116 -8.66 -12.46 15.42
C GLU A 116 -8.40 -11.00 15.06
N ARG A 117 -8.55 -10.14 16.04
CA ARG A 117 -8.11 -8.74 15.92
C ARG A 117 -6.60 -8.65 16.09
N ILE A 118 -5.99 -7.82 15.26
CA ILE A 118 -4.57 -7.49 15.28
C ILE A 118 -4.49 -6.04 15.77
N ASP A 119 -3.86 -5.82 16.91
CA ASP A 119 -3.57 -4.45 17.39
C ASP A 119 -2.47 -3.79 16.55
N ALA A 120 -2.32 -2.49 16.70
CA ALA A 120 -1.38 -1.70 15.91
C ALA A 120 0.08 -2.15 16.10
N HIS A 121 0.48 -2.45 17.35
CA HIS A 121 1.83 -2.87 17.66
C HIS A 121 2.17 -4.21 17.01
N HIS A 122 1.23 -5.17 17.10
CA HIS A 122 1.41 -6.46 16.46
C HIS A 122 1.37 -6.36 14.94
N ALA A 123 0.50 -5.49 14.37
CA ALA A 123 0.45 -5.21 12.94
C ALA A 123 1.80 -4.70 12.41
N CYS A 124 2.47 -3.83 13.15
CA CYS A 124 3.83 -3.38 12.83
C CYS A 124 4.83 -4.54 12.92
N LYS A 125 4.78 -5.33 13.99
CA LYS A 125 5.69 -6.48 14.20
C LYS A 125 5.62 -7.52 13.09
N ILE A 126 4.45 -7.75 12.50
CA ILE A 126 4.26 -8.72 11.42
C ILE A 126 4.38 -8.13 10.01
N GLY A 127 4.67 -6.82 9.89
CA GLY A 127 4.87 -6.14 8.61
C GLY A 127 3.60 -5.64 7.91
N LEU A 128 2.43 -5.69 8.57
CA LEU A 128 1.19 -5.16 7.99
C LEU A 128 1.22 -3.64 7.85
N VAL A 129 1.85 -2.97 8.82
CA VAL A 129 2.16 -1.54 8.75
C VAL A 129 3.65 -1.31 9.02
N HIS A 130 4.20 -0.25 8.49
CA HIS A 130 5.63 0.06 8.63
C HIS A 130 5.98 0.60 10.01
N GLU A 131 5.07 1.37 10.59
CA GLU A 131 5.27 1.99 11.90
C GLU A 131 3.94 2.35 12.57
N THR A 132 4.02 2.57 13.88
CA THR A 132 2.91 3.07 14.69
C THR A 132 3.34 4.32 15.43
N VAL A 133 2.44 5.28 15.54
CA VAL A 133 2.64 6.54 16.27
C VAL A 133 1.41 6.86 17.11
N GLU A 134 1.57 7.74 18.09
CA GLU A 134 0.42 8.22 18.86
C GLU A 134 -0.59 8.93 17.96
N PRO A 135 -1.90 8.83 18.25
CA PRO A 135 -2.95 9.39 17.40
C PRO A 135 -2.73 10.85 17.02
N GLU A 136 -2.22 11.63 17.94
CA GLU A 136 -1.97 13.07 17.79
C GLU A 136 -0.78 13.36 16.85
N GLN A 137 0.09 12.39 16.64
CA GLN A 137 1.29 12.50 15.78
C GLN A 137 1.05 11.95 14.37
N LEU A 138 -0.07 11.27 14.13
CA LEU A 138 -0.30 10.52 12.89
C LEU A 138 -0.28 11.42 11.64
N ASP A 139 -0.85 12.62 11.71
CA ASP A 139 -0.86 13.57 10.61
C ASP A 139 0.53 14.15 10.35
N ALA A 140 1.24 14.54 11.41
CA ALA A 140 2.59 15.05 11.30
C ALA A 140 3.53 14.00 10.67
N ARG A 141 3.42 12.76 11.12
CA ARG A 141 4.23 11.65 10.57
C ARG A 141 3.93 11.36 9.10
N ALA A 142 2.65 11.38 8.72
CA ALA A 142 2.26 11.25 7.31
C ALA A 142 2.87 12.37 6.45
N GLN A 143 2.87 13.60 6.96
CA GLN A 143 3.44 14.75 6.27
C GLN A 143 4.98 14.66 6.14
N GLU A 144 5.68 14.13 7.13
CA GLU A 144 7.13 13.87 7.05
C GLU A 144 7.45 12.88 5.92
N ILE A 145 6.67 11.79 5.80
CA ILE A 145 6.84 10.81 4.72
C ILE A 145 6.54 11.46 3.36
N VAL A 146 5.47 12.27 3.26
CA VAL A 146 5.16 13.02 2.03
C VAL A 146 6.33 13.94 1.68
N SER A 147 6.87 14.68 2.64
CA SER A 147 8.00 15.58 2.42
C SER A 147 9.25 14.83 1.93
N ALA A 148 9.54 13.66 2.51
CA ALA A 148 10.62 12.80 2.04
C ALA A 148 10.40 12.29 0.61
N LEU A 149 9.17 11.90 0.27
CA LEU A 149 8.83 11.46 -1.09
C LEU A 149 8.94 12.59 -2.12
N LEU A 150 8.60 13.82 -1.74
CA LEU A 150 8.70 14.98 -2.64
C LEU A 150 10.16 15.36 -2.98
N GLN A 151 11.14 14.90 -2.22
CA GLN A 151 12.56 15.04 -2.57
C GLN A 151 12.99 14.08 -3.68
N GLY A 152 12.27 12.99 -3.89
CA GLY A 152 12.60 11.99 -4.91
C GLY A 152 12.04 12.33 -6.29
N SER A 153 12.77 11.97 -7.34
CA SER A 153 12.33 12.06 -8.74
C SER A 153 11.05 11.24 -8.95
N PRO A 154 9.97 11.83 -9.51
CA PRO A 154 8.72 11.11 -9.78
C PRO A 154 8.89 9.89 -10.68
N LEU A 155 9.73 9.99 -11.71
CA LEU A 155 10.03 8.88 -12.61
C LEU A 155 10.81 7.77 -11.91
N ALA A 156 11.80 8.14 -11.09
CA ALA A 156 12.59 7.16 -10.35
C ALA A 156 11.74 6.44 -9.27
N GLN A 157 10.82 7.14 -8.59
CA GLN A 157 9.89 6.53 -7.64
C GLN A 157 8.95 5.53 -8.32
N ALA A 158 8.40 5.87 -9.49
CA ALA A 158 7.57 4.94 -10.26
C ALA A 158 8.40 3.71 -10.71
N ALA A 159 9.62 3.92 -11.19
CA ALA A 159 10.52 2.85 -11.61
C ALA A 159 10.94 1.95 -10.43
N ALA A 160 11.14 2.52 -9.23
CA ALA A 160 11.46 1.76 -8.02
C ALA A 160 10.30 0.83 -7.60
N LYS A 161 9.04 1.30 -7.70
CA LYS A 161 7.86 0.44 -7.47
C LYS A 161 7.81 -0.71 -8.45
N ASP A 162 8.06 -0.46 -9.73
CA ASP A 162 8.07 -1.49 -10.77
C ASP A 162 9.25 -2.46 -10.59
N LEU A 163 10.40 -1.96 -10.14
CA LEU A 163 11.56 -2.80 -9.83
C LEU A 163 11.25 -3.77 -8.68
N ILE A 164 10.69 -3.30 -7.58
CA ILE A 164 10.33 -4.16 -6.45
C ILE A 164 9.42 -5.30 -6.91
N ARG A 165 8.39 -4.99 -7.71
CA ARG A 165 7.48 -6.02 -8.25
C ARG A 165 8.15 -7.03 -9.19
N ALA A 166 9.13 -6.56 -9.95
CA ALA A 166 9.85 -7.41 -10.91
C ALA A 166 10.85 -8.36 -10.24
N VAL A 167 11.41 -7.99 -9.08
CA VAL A 167 12.46 -8.75 -8.41
C VAL A 167 11.95 -9.57 -7.22
N ASP A 168 10.81 -9.19 -6.64
CA ASP A 168 10.26 -9.86 -5.46
C ASP A 168 9.98 -11.34 -5.74
N GLY A 169 10.56 -12.22 -4.90
CA GLY A 169 10.44 -13.67 -5.02
C GLY A 169 11.16 -14.31 -6.20
N GLN A 170 11.93 -13.55 -7.02
CA GLN A 170 12.68 -14.11 -8.13
C GLN A 170 14.05 -14.64 -7.68
N PRO A 171 14.53 -15.77 -8.23
CA PRO A 171 15.88 -16.23 -7.99
C PRO A 171 16.90 -15.30 -8.65
N VAL A 172 18.00 -15.02 -7.96
CA VAL A 172 19.10 -14.22 -8.52
C VAL A 172 19.90 -15.10 -9.50
N ASN A 173 19.63 -14.92 -10.78
CA ASN A 173 20.27 -15.60 -11.91
C ASN A 173 20.63 -14.59 -13.01
N ASP A 174 21.26 -15.04 -14.08
CA ASP A 174 21.71 -14.18 -15.19
C ASP A 174 20.57 -13.38 -15.82
N THR A 175 19.37 -13.96 -15.90
CA THR A 175 18.19 -13.27 -16.42
C THR A 175 17.81 -12.08 -15.53
N LEU A 176 17.77 -12.27 -14.22
CA LEU A 176 17.45 -11.19 -13.28
C LEU A 176 18.55 -10.13 -13.23
N VAL A 177 19.83 -10.56 -13.32
CA VAL A 177 20.99 -9.64 -13.41
C VAL A 177 20.87 -8.75 -14.64
N GLU A 178 20.59 -9.32 -15.80
CA GLU A 178 20.42 -8.56 -17.05
C GLU A 178 19.20 -7.63 -16.97
N GLU A 179 18.08 -8.08 -16.42
CA GLU A 179 16.87 -7.26 -16.27
C GLU A 179 17.13 -6.05 -15.37
N THR A 180 17.79 -6.23 -14.23
CA THR A 180 18.10 -5.12 -13.31
C THR A 180 19.11 -4.15 -13.92
N ALA A 181 20.12 -4.67 -14.66
CA ALA A 181 21.09 -3.85 -15.39
C ALA A 181 20.42 -2.97 -16.46
N ARG A 182 19.48 -3.54 -17.22
CA ARG A 182 18.71 -2.78 -18.23
C ARG A 182 17.88 -1.67 -17.60
N ARG A 183 17.19 -1.96 -16.50
CA ARG A 183 16.34 -0.97 -15.81
C ARG A 183 17.15 0.25 -15.41
N ILE A 184 18.28 0.07 -14.74
CA ILE A 184 19.09 1.21 -14.30
C ILE A 184 19.75 1.93 -15.49
N ALA A 185 20.17 1.21 -16.53
CA ALA A 185 20.75 1.82 -17.72
C ALA A 185 19.75 2.73 -18.45
N HIS A 186 18.52 2.24 -18.66
CA HIS A 186 17.47 3.04 -19.27
C HIS A 186 17.10 4.27 -18.41
N LEU A 187 16.95 4.09 -17.09
CA LEU A 187 16.62 5.19 -16.21
C LEU A 187 17.69 6.29 -16.20
N ARG A 188 18.97 5.91 -16.16
CA ARG A 188 20.11 6.85 -16.23
C ARG A 188 20.15 7.65 -17.52
N ALA A 189 19.62 7.13 -18.61
CA ALA A 189 19.59 7.80 -19.90
C ALA A 189 18.47 8.87 -20.00
N THR A 190 17.56 8.93 -19.02
CA THR A 190 16.45 9.90 -19.04
C THR A 190 16.92 11.33 -18.72
N PRO A 191 16.20 12.36 -19.22
CA PRO A 191 16.47 13.75 -18.85
C PRO A 191 16.35 14.01 -17.35
N GLU A 192 15.36 13.39 -16.69
CA GLU A 192 15.12 13.56 -15.25
C GLU A 192 16.28 12.98 -14.41
N ALA A 193 16.86 11.84 -14.80
CA ALA A 193 18.04 11.29 -14.14
C ALA A 193 19.28 12.17 -14.34
N ARG A 194 19.46 12.74 -15.53
CA ARG A 194 20.57 13.68 -15.80
C ARG A 194 20.43 14.95 -14.97
N GLU A 195 19.22 15.51 -14.87
CA GLU A 195 18.93 16.66 -14.02
C GLU A 195 19.25 16.37 -12.56
N GLY A 196 18.78 15.23 -12.02
CA GLY A 196 19.04 14.84 -10.64
C GLY A 196 20.53 14.68 -10.31
N ILE A 197 21.29 14.09 -11.25
CA ILE A 197 22.74 13.92 -11.09
C ILE A 197 23.45 15.31 -11.16
N ALA A 198 23.07 16.16 -12.11
CA ALA A 198 23.62 17.51 -12.24
C ALA A 198 23.34 18.33 -10.97
N ALA A 199 22.08 18.36 -10.50
CA ALA A 199 21.69 19.06 -9.29
C ALA A 199 22.48 18.61 -8.06
N PHE A 200 22.69 17.30 -7.90
CA PHE A 200 23.51 16.75 -6.82
C PHE A 200 24.97 17.21 -6.86
N LEU A 201 25.59 17.18 -8.05
CA LEU A 201 26.99 17.61 -8.25
C LEU A 201 27.13 19.11 -8.04
N GLU A 202 26.14 19.90 -8.44
CA GLU A 202 26.09 21.37 -8.32
C GLU A 202 25.61 21.83 -6.92
N LYS A 203 25.24 20.90 -6.03
CA LYS A 203 24.71 21.20 -4.68
C LYS A 203 23.48 22.10 -4.69
N ARG A 204 22.59 21.93 -5.65
CA ARG A 204 21.31 22.61 -5.77
C ARG A 204 20.15 21.65 -5.67
N ASN A 205 18.95 22.17 -5.48
CA ASN A 205 17.74 21.36 -5.59
C ASN A 205 17.47 21.00 -7.06
N PRO A 206 17.04 19.77 -7.35
CA PRO A 206 16.56 19.42 -8.68
C PRO A 206 15.20 20.07 -8.97
N ASP A 207 14.89 20.21 -10.28
CA ASP A 207 13.71 20.95 -10.75
C ASP A 207 12.39 20.48 -10.15
N TRP A 208 12.23 19.17 -9.92
CA TRP A 208 11.01 18.64 -9.31
C TRP A 208 10.81 19.04 -7.84
N VAL A 209 11.88 19.34 -7.08
CA VAL A 209 11.78 19.88 -5.72
C VAL A 209 11.39 21.34 -5.76
N SER A 210 11.98 22.10 -6.67
CA SER A 210 11.70 23.53 -6.83
C SER A 210 10.25 23.80 -7.24
N ALA A 211 9.64 22.88 -8.01
CA ALA A 211 8.24 22.98 -8.43
C ALA A 211 7.23 22.87 -7.27
N PHE A 212 7.61 22.27 -6.15
CA PHE A 212 6.76 22.11 -4.96
C PHE A 212 7.09 23.07 -3.81
N GLY A 213 8.22 23.78 -3.87
CA GLY A 213 8.70 24.70 -2.82
C GLY A 213 8.28 26.16 -2.99
N GLY A 214 7.45 26.50 -3.97
CA GLY A 214 7.00 27.84 -4.29
C GLY A 214 5.57 28.14 -3.84
N GLY A 215 5.27 27.93 -2.54
CA GLY A 215 4.00 28.29 -1.93
C GLY A 215 4.18 28.77 -0.49
#